data_427bafb7e0e3cfadb7ce3cec3d465bf6
#
_entry.id   427bafb7e0e3cfadb7ce3cec3d465bf6
#
_cell.length_a   1.000
_cell.length_b   1.000
_cell.length_c   1.000
_cell.angle_alpha   90.00
_cell.angle_beta   90.00
_cell.angle_gamma   90.00
#
_symmetry.space_group_name_H-M   'P 1'
#
loop_
_entity.id
_entity.type
_entity.pdbx_description
1 polymer ?
#
loop_
_entity_poly.entity_id
_entity_poly.type
_entity_poly.pdbx_seq_one_letter_code
_entity_poly.pdbx_strand_id
1 'polypeptide(L)'
;MARKNVIIALLIFLVAGQTLTAQRGGGGQGAQAAAPATPDVPIVGLAGVAFRVSDLTKARAYYQGVLGLAEAFSTKDQSGRVGSVYFKINDEQYVELVPDMKPGELRRQARVMFQSSDLKKLHAIYTERGLAPTPITTGPDGNPVFRLLGPSGAKLDFIEYVPGSQQGQLRGKLLDSRRISTHLWHVGIYTEDRAASAPFYGEKLGLPRGRDVGRGEYIETPNSDSNTETKYPKLDPNNPATRAQFERESMGAVEHMALEVTDMKATRDLVQDRGKYTDLWVRAHVGNNRHWLMHLFDPDGSRAEIMETAIQPDSIPSLSVMLPGKAVGPPILPKEPRVIPWP
;
A
#
# COMPACT_ATOMS: atom_id res chain seq x y z
N MET A 1 -0.92 74.17 63.59
CA MET A 1 0.02 73.24 62.92
C MET A 1 -0.74 72.33 62.01
N ALA A 2 -0.84 72.66 60.74
CA ALA A 2 -1.63 71.90 59.74
C ALA A 2 -0.64 71.21 58.82
N ARG A 3 -0.71 69.86 58.70
CA ARG A 3 0.06 69.07 57.78
C ARG A 3 -0.76 68.95 56.47
N LYS A 4 -0.20 69.46 55.41
CA LYS A 4 -0.75 69.34 54.06
C LYS A 4 -0.36 67.94 53.47
N ASN A 5 -1.35 67.15 53.14
CA ASN A 5 -1.14 65.92 52.35
C ASN A 5 -1.08 66.28 50.89
N VAL A 6 0.02 65.96 50.24
CA VAL A 6 0.20 66.03 48.78
C VAL A 6 -0.10 64.67 48.20
N ILE A 7 -1.14 64.58 47.36
CA ILE A 7 -1.48 63.41 46.60
C ILE A 7 -0.73 63.52 45.26
N ILE A 8 0.23 62.59 45.06
CA ILE A 8 0.90 62.44 43.75
C ILE A 8 0.10 61.44 42.94
N ALA A 9 -0.52 61.98 41.90
CA ALA A 9 -1.16 61.15 40.89
C ALA A 9 -0.11 60.59 39.93
N LEU A 10 0.05 59.27 39.90
CA LEU A 10 0.96 58.58 39.01
C LEU A 10 0.21 58.32 37.68
N LEU A 11 0.54 59.06 36.61
CA LEU A 11 0.08 58.79 35.25
C LEU A 11 0.92 57.62 34.70
N ILE A 12 0.29 56.45 34.50
CA ILE A 12 0.87 55.34 33.79
C ILE A 12 0.60 55.55 32.31
N PHE A 13 1.64 55.85 31.55
CA PHE A 13 1.60 55.80 30.10
C PHE A 13 1.70 54.34 29.66
N LEU A 14 0.59 53.78 29.11
CA LEU A 14 0.63 52.54 28.39
C LEU A 14 1.26 52.78 27.02
N VAL A 15 2.49 52.42 26.80
CA VAL A 15 3.11 52.32 25.50
C VAL A 15 2.66 50.99 24.90
N ALA A 16 1.76 51.06 23.93
CA ALA A 16 1.39 49.90 23.13
C ALA A 16 2.57 49.55 22.19
N GLY A 17 3.38 48.57 22.65
CA GLY A 17 4.40 47.97 21.81
C GLY A 17 3.73 47.11 20.75
N GLN A 18 3.71 47.57 19.51
CA GLN A 18 3.39 46.74 18.37
C GLN A 18 4.56 45.82 18.11
N THR A 19 4.43 44.56 18.52
CA THR A 19 5.32 43.49 18.04
C THR A 19 4.98 43.18 16.61
N LEU A 20 5.82 43.62 15.69
CA LEU A 20 5.84 43.09 14.32
C LEU A 20 6.22 41.62 14.40
N THR A 21 5.23 40.75 14.36
CA THR A 21 5.45 39.33 14.05
C THR A 21 5.76 39.23 12.55
N ALA A 22 7.04 38.99 12.28
CA ALA A 22 7.44 38.56 10.92
C ALA A 22 6.69 37.27 10.59
N GLN A 23 5.72 37.39 9.71
CA GLN A 23 5.01 36.30 9.12
C GLN A 23 6.00 35.56 8.21
N ARG A 24 6.65 34.52 8.75
CA ARG A 24 7.32 33.51 7.93
C ARG A 24 6.23 32.87 7.08
N GLY A 25 6.35 33.04 5.76
CA GLY A 25 5.52 32.36 4.79
C GLY A 25 5.65 30.86 4.94
N GLY A 26 4.82 30.28 5.78
CA GLY A 26 4.51 28.85 5.78
C GLY A 26 3.66 28.62 4.53
N GLY A 27 4.17 27.80 3.59
CA GLY A 27 3.42 27.35 2.45
C GLY A 27 2.06 26.82 2.91
N GLY A 28 1.00 27.48 2.50
CA GLY A 28 -0.36 27.11 2.83
C GLY A 28 -0.61 25.67 2.39
N GLN A 29 -0.71 24.77 3.34
CA GLN A 29 -1.51 23.56 3.12
C GLN A 29 -2.93 24.06 2.95
N GLY A 30 -3.36 24.18 1.69
CA GLY A 30 -4.75 24.46 1.39
C GLY A 30 -5.57 23.41 2.13
N ALA A 31 -6.39 23.87 3.07
CA ALA A 31 -7.38 23.02 3.69
C ALA A 31 -8.23 22.44 2.54
N GLN A 32 -7.95 21.18 2.20
CA GLN A 32 -8.72 20.46 1.23
C GLN A 32 -10.10 20.32 1.84
N ALA A 33 -11.09 20.94 1.22
CA ALA A 33 -12.48 20.84 1.65
C ALA A 33 -12.76 19.35 1.91
N ALA A 34 -13.24 19.03 3.09
CA ALA A 34 -13.63 17.66 3.44
C ALA A 34 -14.54 17.16 2.32
N ALA A 35 -14.13 16.07 1.68
CA ALA A 35 -14.98 15.43 0.68
C ALA A 35 -16.34 15.15 1.34
N PRO A 36 -17.46 15.34 0.63
CA PRO A 36 -18.77 15.07 1.19
C PRO A 36 -18.76 13.66 1.77
N ALA A 37 -19.36 13.52 2.97
CA ALA A 37 -19.39 12.25 3.69
C ALA A 37 -19.80 11.15 2.73
N THR A 38 -18.88 10.25 2.44
CA THR A 38 -19.11 9.16 1.50
C THR A 38 -20.14 8.23 2.12
N PRO A 39 -21.18 7.83 1.40
CA PRO A 39 -22.18 6.91 1.95
C PRO A 39 -21.49 5.69 2.54
N ASP A 40 -21.94 5.25 3.70
CA ASP A 40 -21.40 4.13 4.45
C ASP A 40 -21.35 2.86 3.58
N VAL A 41 -20.19 2.52 3.08
CA VAL A 41 -19.96 1.28 2.33
C VAL A 41 -19.46 0.22 3.32
N PRO A 42 -19.99 -0.99 3.28
CA PRO A 42 -19.62 -2.05 4.22
C PRO A 42 -18.26 -2.70 3.86
N ILE A 43 -17.26 -1.88 3.57
CA ILE A 43 -15.87 -2.31 3.42
C ILE A 43 -15.19 -2.18 4.78
N VAL A 44 -14.49 -3.24 5.19
CA VAL A 44 -13.85 -3.33 6.50
C VAL A 44 -12.33 -3.48 6.43
N GLY A 45 -11.74 -3.55 5.26
CA GLY A 45 -10.30 -3.62 5.10
C GLY A 45 -9.85 -4.16 3.75
N LEU A 46 -8.53 -4.29 3.60
CA LEU A 46 -7.91 -5.10 2.56
C LEU A 46 -7.94 -6.57 2.99
N ALA A 47 -8.48 -7.43 2.13
CA ALA A 47 -8.37 -8.89 2.30
C ALA A 47 -7.02 -9.41 1.78
N GLY A 48 -6.37 -8.69 0.86
CA GLY A 48 -5.07 -9.07 0.34
C GLY A 48 -4.79 -8.60 -1.07
N VAL A 49 -3.78 -9.23 -1.66
CA VAL A 49 -3.36 -9.02 -3.05
C VAL A 49 -2.99 -10.34 -3.68
N ALA A 50 -3.29 -10.50 -4.97
CA ALA A 50 -2.89 -11.66 -5.74
C ALA A 50 -1.80 -11.29 -6.76
N PHE A 51 -0.72 -12.08 -6.79
CA PHE A 51 0.34 -11.96 -7.78
C PHE A 51 0.39 -13.19 -8.69
N ARG A 52 0.69 -12.95 -9.96
CA ARG A 52 1.00 -14.01 -10.92
C ARG A 52 2.44 -14.44 -10.74
N VAL A 53 2.66 -15.75 -10.77
CA VAL A 53 4.00 -16.33 -10.66
C VAL A 53 4.25 -17.33 -11.77
N SER A 54 5.50 -17.40 -12.23
CA SER A 54 5.92 -18.33 -13.29
C SER A 54 6.32 -19.70 -12.72
N ASP A 55 6.77 -19.74 -11.45
CA ASP A 55 7.29 -20.94 -10.76
C ASP A 55 6.88 -20.93 -9.29
N LEU A 56 5.89 -21.76 -8.94
CA LEU A 56 5.42 -21.88 -7.54
C LEU A 56 6.49 -22.34 -6.57
N THR A 57 7.45 -23.16 -7.00
CA THR A 57 8.51 -23.65 -6.10
C THR A 57 9.42 -22.51 -5.66
N LYS A 58 9.82 -21.67 -6.61
CA LYS A 58 10.64 -20.48 -6.32
C LYS A 58 9.85 -19.45 -5.53
N ALA A 59 8.59 -19.22 -5.89
CA ALA A 59 7.72 -18.31 -5.17
C ALA A 59 7.51 -18.75 -3.71
N ARG A 60 7.23 -20.03 -3.46
CA ARG A 60 7.15 -20.59 -2.11
C ARG A 60 8.44 -20.37 -1.31
N ALA A 61 9.60 -20.58 -1.93
CA ALA A 61 10.88 -20.32 -1.29
C ALA A 61 11.04 -18.85 -0.85
N TYR A 62 10.46 -17.92 -1.58
CA TYR A 62 10.44 -16.51 -1.23
C TYR A 62 9.41 -16.20 -0.14
N TYR A 63 8.12 -16.51 -0.35
CA TYR A 63 7.05 -16.13 0.58
C TYR A 63 7.17 -16.86 1.94
N GLN A 64 7.56 -18.11 1.96
CA GLN A 64 7.81 -18.86 3.21
C GLN A 64 9.23 -18.63 3.74
N GLY A 65 10.23 -18.72 2.87
CA GLY A 65 11.63 -18.70 3.27
C GLY A 65 12.14 -17.33 3.65
N VAL A 66 11.77 -16.28 2.91
CA VAL A 66 12.22 -14.90 3.17
C VAL A 66 11.21 -14.15 4.02
N LEU A 67 9.94 -14.07 3.58
CA LEU A 67 8.92 -13.32 4.30
C LEU A 67 8.41 -14.06 5.55
N GLY A 68 8.63 -15.36 5.65
CA GLY A 68 8.21 -16.19 6.78
C GLY A 68 6.70 -16.39 6.87
N LEU A 69 5.96 -16.13 5.78
CA LEU A 69 4.52 -16.31 5.74
C LEU A 69 4.16 -17.79 5.62
N ALA A 70 3.23 -18.28 6.44
CA ALA A 70 2.77 -19.66 6.34
C ALA A 70 1.89 -19.86 5.10
N GLU A 71 2.15 -20.89 4.30
CA GLU A 71 1.20 -21.37 3.30
C GLU A 71 -0.05 -21.88 4.00
N ALA A 72 -1.17 -21.24 3.76
CA ALA A 72 -2.41 -21.51 4.46
C ALA A 72 -3.20 -22.64 3.77
N PHE A 73 -3.42 -22.48 2.47
CA PHE A 73 -4.15 -23.45 1.66
C PHE A 73 -3.86 -23.20 0.17
N SER A 74 -4.29 -24.15 -0.65
CA SER A 74 -4.31 -23.98 -2.10
C SER A 74 -5.69 -24.32 -2.66
N THR A 75 -6.03 -23.72 -3.78
CA THR A 75 -7.25 -24.02 -4.54
C THR A 75 -6.90 -24.78 -5.82
N LYS A 76 -7.88 -25.40 -6.42
CA LYS A 76 -7.73 -26.09 -7.70
C LYS A 76 -8.43 -25.32 -8.82
N ASP A 77 -7.86 -25.35 -10.01
CA ASP A 77 -8.51 -24.89 -11.22
C ASP A 77 -9.52 -25.95 -11.75
N GLN A 78 -10.22 -25.61 -12.81
CA GLN A 78 -11.20 -26.53 -13.44
C GLN A 78 -10.58 -27.83 -13.97
N SER A 79 -9.26 -27.87 -14.18
CA SER A 79 -8.54 -29.05 -14.62
C SER A 79 -8.00 -29.89 -13.45
N GLY A 80 -8.25 -29.48 -12.21
CA GLY A 80 -7.77 -30.14 -10.98
C GLY A 80 -6.33 -29.81 -10.59
N ARG A 81 -5.64 -28.92 -11.33
CA ARG A 81 -4.31 -28.43 -10.99
C ARG A 81 -4.41 -27.33 -9.93
N VAL A 82 -3.27 -26.99 -9.33
CA VAL A 82 -3.20 -25.85 -8.42
C VAL A 82 -3.59 -24.57 -9.16
N GLY A 83 -4.70 -23.97 -8.75
CA GLY A 83 -5.20 -22.70 -9.31
C GLY A 83 -4.62 -21.49 -8.58
N SER A 84 -4.52 -21.58 -7.26
CA SER A 84 -3.90 -20.54 -6.41
C SER A 84 -3.33 -21.12 -5.14
N VAL A 85 -2.36 -20.42 -4.55
CA VAL A 85 -1.77 -20.71 -3.24
C VAL A 85 -1.87 -19.47 -2.38
N TYR A 86 -2.32 -19.62 -1.13
CA TYR A 86 -2.54 -18.50 -0.21
C TYR A 86 -1.56 -18.53 0.94
N PHE A 87 -0.89 -17.41 1.17
CA PHE A 87 0.03 -17.16 2.27
C PHE A 87 -0.61 -16.22 3.28
N LYS A 88 -0.62 -16.62 4.54
CA LYS A 88 -1.32 -15.90 5.59
C LYS A 88 -0.44 -14.81 6.20
N ILE A 89 -0.93 -13.57 6.18
CA ILE A 89 -0.33 -12.44 6.89
C ILE A 89 -0.93 -12.36 8.30
N ASN A 90 -2.26 -12.32 8.39
CA ASN A 90 -3.05 -12.36 9.63
C ASN A 90 -4.41 -13.03 9.35
N ASP A 91 -5.36 -12.96 10.27
CA ASP A 91 -6.66 -13.61 10.11
C ASP A 91 -7.56 -12.98 9.03
N GLU A 92 -7.27 -11.74 8.64
CA GLU A 92 -8.05 -11.00 7.65
C GLU A 92 -7.30 -10.81 6.32
N GLN A 93 -5.96 -11.00 6.30
CA GLN A 93 -5.13 -10.61 5.16
C GLN A 93 -4.26 -11.75 4.64
N TYR A 94 -4.25 -11.91 3.31
CA TYR A 94 -3.52 -12.98 2.62
C TYR A 94 -2.81 -12.44 1.38
N VAL A 95 -1.68 -13.07 1.03
CA VAL A 95 -1.09 -12.98 -0.30
C VAL A 95 -1.49 -14.21 -1.07
N GLU A 96 -2.05 -14.02 -2.25
CA GLU A 96 -2.41 -15.10 -3.16
C GLU A 96 -1.40 -15.18 -4.30
N LEU A 97 -0.95 -16.38 -4.65
CA LEU A 97 -0.11 -16.65 -5.80
C LEU A 97 -0.90 -17.44 -6.85
N VAL A 98 -0.95 -16.89 -8.06
CA VAL A 98 -1.64 -17.50 -9.20
C VAL A 98 -0.58 -17.99 -10.20
N PRO A 99 -0.44 -19.31 -10.44
CA PRO A 99 0.62 -19.87 -11.27
C PRO A 99 0.26 -19.81 -12.76
N ASP A 100 -0.12 -18.65 -13.26
CA ASP A 100 -0.56 -18.46 -14.64
C ASP A 100 0.26 -17.39 -15.41
N MET A 101 1.38 -16.93 -14.84
CA MET A 101 2.23 -15.94 -15.47
C MET A 101 2.87 -16.50 -16.75
N LYS A 102 2.67 -15.80 -17.86
CA LYS A 102 3.22 -16.19 -19.15
C LYS A 102 4.57 -15.53 -19.41
N PRO A 103 5.44 -16.15 -20.22
CA PRO A 103 6.67 -15.52 -20.66
C PRO A 103 6.38 -14.15 -21.29
N GLY A 104 7.11 -13.12 -20.86
CA GLY A 104 6.95 -11.75 -21.34
C GLY A 104 5.76 -10.99 -20.76
N GLU A 105 4.97 -11.58 -19.88
CA GLU A 105 3.91 -10.85 -19.16
C GLU A 105 4.52 -9.88 -18.15
N LEU A 106 4.08 -8.63 -18.21
CA LEU A 106 4.65 -7.55 -17.42
C LEU A 106 3.81 -7.21 -16.20
N ARG A 107 2.49 -7.42 -16.26
CA ARG A 107 1.58 -7.20 -15.13
C ARG A 107 1.52 -8.42 -14.23
N ARG A 108 2.10 -8.26 -13.04
CA ARG A 108 2.17 -9.36 -12.06
C ARG A 108 1.01 -9.35 -11.10
N GLN A 109 0.42 -8.19 -10.83
CA GLN A 109 -0.76 -8.10 -9.97
C GLN A 109 -1.99 -8.69 -10.68
N ALA A 110 -2.48 -9.80 -10.17
CA ALA A 110 -3.67 -10.46 -10.72
C ALA A 110 -4.94 -9.75 -10.26
N ARG A 111 -4.99 -9.31 -8.99
CA ARG A 111 -6.11 -8.57 -8.37
C ARG A 111 -5.75 -7.99 -7.02
N VAL A 112 -6.52 -7.00 -6.60
CA VAL A 112 -6.56 -6.49 -5.22
C VAL A 112 -7.86 -6.95 -4.59
N MET A 113 -7.82 -7.36 -3.33
CA MET A 113 -8.96 -7.94 -2.63
C MET A 113 -9.35 -7.06 -1.45
N PHE A 114 -10.62 -6.65 -1.41
CA PHE A 114 -11.23 -5.91 -0.31
C PHE A 114 -12.18 -6.81 0.47
N GLN A 115 -12.18 -6.68 1.78
CA GLN A 115 -13.11 -7.39 2.64
C GLN A 115 -14.37 -6.54 2.86
N SER A 116 -15.53 -7.17 2.78
CA SER A 116 -16.82 -6.59 3.09
C SER A 116 -17.48 -7.33 4.26
N SER A 117 -18.19 -6.59 5.10
CA SER A 117 -19.04 -7.16 6.15
C SER A 117 -20.47 -7.49 5.67
N ASP A 118 -20.84 -7.00 4.49
CA ASP A 118 -22.13 -7.28 3.82
C ASP A 118 -21.96 -7.13 2.31
N LEU A 119 -21.61 -8.22 1.66
CA LEU A 119 -21.28 -8.22 0.25
C LEU A 119 -22.50 -7.94 -0.64
N LYS A 120 -23.69 -8.36 -0.21
CA LYS A 120 -24.94 -8.10 -0.95
C LYS A 120 -25.28 -6.62 -0.95
N LYS A 121 -25.19 -5.97 0.21
CA LYS A 121 -25.39 -4.52 0.34
C LYS A 121 -24.36 -3.76 -0.49
N LEU A 122 -23.09 -4.17 -0.44
CA LEU A 122 -22.01 -3.53 -1.22
C LEU A 122 -22.27 -3.65 -2.72
N HIS A 123 -22.65 -4.83 -3.19
CA HIS A 123 -22.97 -5.07 -4.61
C HIS A 123 -24.14 -4.19 -5.09
N ALA A 124 -25.21 -4.06 -4.28
CA ALA A 124 -26.35 -3.19 -4.59
C ALA A 124 -25.90 -1.71 -4.68
N ILE A 125 -25.15 -1.22 -3.69
CA ILE A 125 -24.62 0.15 -3.69
C ILE A 125 -23.80 0.44 -4.96
N TYR A 126 -22.93 -0.49 -5.36
CA TYR A 126 -22.11 -0.28 -6.55
C TYR A 126 -22.92 -0.31 -7.84
N THR A 127 -23.95 -1.15 -7.91
CA THR A 127 -24.88 -1.17 -9.05
C THR A 127 -25.63 0.16 -9.15
N GLU A 128 -26.16 0.69 -8.04
CA GLU A 128 -26.84 1.98 -7.98
C GLU A 128 -25.93 3.15 -8.38
N ARG A 129 -24.64 3.08 -8.05
CA ARG A 129 -23.63 4.10 -8.47
C ARG A 129 -23.20 3.96 -9.92
N GLY A 130 -23.84 3.08 -10.70
CA GLY A 130 -23.54 2.89 -12.12
C GLY A 130 -22.24 2.14 -12.38
N LEU A 131 -21.74 1.39 -11.40
CA LEU A 131 -20.69 0.40 -11.63
C LEU A 131 -21.29 -0.90 -12.17
N ALA A 132 -20.46 -1.73 -12.79
CA ALA A 132 -20.86 -3.01 -13.34
C ALA A 132 -20.19 -4.19 -12.58
N PRO A 133 -20.61 -4.45 -11.32
CA PRO A 133 -20.07 -5.58 -10.58
C PRO A 133 -20.49 -6.89 -11.25
N THR A 134 -19.60 -7.89 -11.28
CA THR A 134 -19.99 -9.24 -11.68
C THR A 134 -21.04 -9.80 -10.71
N PRO A 135 -21.86 -10.77 -11.10
CA PRO A 135 -22.71 -11.47 -10.13
C PRO A 135 -21.89 -11.99 -8.95
N ILE A 136 -22.51 -12.00 -7.77
CA ILE A 136 -21.91 -12.66 -6.59
C ILE A 136 -21.87 -14.15 -6.84
N THR A 137 -20.68 -14.74 -6.71
CA THR A 137 -20.45 -16.19 -6.85
C THR A 137 -19.65 -16.69 -5.65
N THR A 138 -19.65 -18.01 -5.42
CA THR A 138 -18.73 -18.60 -4.43
C THR A 138 -17.38 -18.83 -5.09
N GLY A 139 -16.34 -18.23 -4.50
CA GLY A 139 -14.95 -18.43 -4.92
C GLY A 139 -14.44 -19.83 -4.60
N PRO A 140 -13.29 -20.21 -5.15
CA PRO A 140 -12.70 -21.55 -4.93
C PRO A 140 -12.22 -21.77 -3.48
N ASP A 141 -12.11 -20.71 -2.69
CA ASP A 141 -11.82 -20.70 -1.25
C ASP A 141 -13.07 -20.84 -0.37
N GLY A 142 -14.26 -20.84 -0.99
CA GLY A 142 -15.56 -20.97 -0.31
C GLY A 142 -16.19 -19.65 0.12
N ASN A 143 -15.57 -18.51 -0.14
CA ASN A 143 -16.16 -17.20 0.17
C ASN A 143 -17.03 -16.68 -0.97
N PRO A 144 -18.11 -15.95 -0.67
CA PRO A 144 -18.79 -15.15 -1.68
C PRO A 144 -17.89 -14.00 -2.13
N VAL A 145 -17.90 -13.76 -3.44
CA VAL A 145 -17.06 -12.76 -4.11
C VAL A 145 -17.77 -12.18 -5.32
N PHE A 146 -17.54 -10.89 -5.57
CA PHE A 146 -17.78 -10.27 -6.88
C PHE A 146 -16.58 -9.42 -7.29
N ARG A 147 -16.49 -9.08 -8.57
CA ARG A 147 -15.41 -8.31 -9.17
C ARG A 147 -15.89 -7.03 -9.81
N LEU A 148 -15.05 -5.98 -9.71
CA LEU A 148 -15.10 -4.79 -10.54
C LEU A 148 -13.79 -4.66 -11.35
N LEU A 149 -13.90 -3.98 -12.49
CA LEU A 149 -12.76 -3.47 -13.22
C LEU A 149 -12.57 -2.00 -12.88
N GLY A 150 -11.44 -1.68 -12.32
CA GLY A 150 -11.02 -0.32 -12.05
C GLY A 150 -10.35 0.34 -13.27
N PRO A 151 -9.98 1.61 -13.14
CA PRO A 151 -9.19 2.31 -14.15
C PRO A 151 -7.93 1.51 -14.51
N SER A 152 -7.51 1.63 -15.78
CA SER A 152 -6.34 0.91 -16.30
C SER A 152 -6.39 -0.62 -16.16
N GLY A 153 -7.58 -1.19 -16.03
CA GLY A 153 -7.82 -2.63 -15.98
C GLY A 153 -7.45 -3.30 -14.65
N ALA A 154 -7.32 -2.55 -13.57
CA ALA A 154 -7.15 -3.11 -12.23
C ALA A 154 -8.35 -4.00 -11.89
N LYS A 155 -8.10 -5.23 -11.48
CA LYS A 155 -9.14 -6.16 -11.02
C LYS A 155 -9.29 -6.00 -9.51
N LEU A 156 -10.49 -5.67 -9.07
CA LEU A 156 -10.83 -5.45 -7.67
C LEU A 156 -11.86 -6.49 -7.26
N ASP A 157 -11.47 -7.41 -6.39
CA ASP A 157 -12.37 -8.42 -5.84
C ASP A 157 -12.88 -7.95 -4.47
N PHE A 158 -14.18 -8.10 -4.25
CA PHE A 158 -14.83 -7.80 -2.97
C PHE A 158 -15.32 -9.13 -2.40
N ILE A 159 -14.87 -9.44 -1.18
CA ILE A 159 -15.00 -10.77 -0.56
C ILE A 159 -15.62 -10.62 0.82
N GLU A 160 -16.54 -11.51 1.17
CA GLU A 160 -17.04 -11.64 2.54
C GLU A 160 -16.56 -12.96 3.13
N TYR A 161 -15.79 -12.91 4.22
CA TYR A 161 -15.30 -14.11 4.88
C TYR A 161 -16.42 -14.80 5.65
N VAL A 162 -16.69 -16.05 5.29
CA VAL A 162 -17.70 -16.87 5.94
C VAL A 162 -17.07 -18.01 6.74
N PRO A 163 -17.67 -18.47 7.84
CA PRO A 163 -17.08 -19.49 8.71
C PRO A 163 -16.72 -20.81 8.01
N GLY A 164 -17.48 -21.18 6.97
CA GLY A 164 -17.26 -22.40 6.19
C GLY A 164 -16.13 -22.30 5.13
N SER A 165 -15.63 -21.10 4.88
CA SER A 165 -14.53 -20.89 3.92
C SER A 165 -13.18 -21.35 4.46
N GLN A 166 -12.16 -21.42 3.58
CA GLN A 166 -10.79 -21.73 3.99
C GLN A 166 -10.26 -20.72 5.00
N GLN A 167 -10.47 -19.43 4.77
CA GLN A 167 -10.05 -18.36 5.70
C GLN A 167 -10.78 -18.47 7.03
N GLY A 168 -12.11 -18.70 7.02
CA GLY A 168 -12.90 -18.86 8.23
C GLY A 168 -12.43 -20.02 9.11
N GLN A 169 -12.10 -21.17 8.50
CA GLN A 169 -11.61 -22.35 9.20
C GLN A 169 -10.18 -22.18 9.76
N LEU A 170 -9.41 -21.25 9.19
CA LEU A 170 -8.01 -20.99 9.57
C LEU A 170 -7.86 -19.80 10.51
N ARG A 171 -8.95 -19.20 10.99
CA ARG A 171 -8.90 -18.11 11.97
C ARG A 171 -8.17 -18.57 13.25
N GLY A 172 -7.19 -17.76 13.69
CA GLY A 172 -6.33 -18.05 14.83
C GLY A 172 -5.26 -19.12 14.60
N LYS A 173 -5.13 -19.66 13.37
CA LYS A 173 -4.15 -20.69 13.00
C LYS A 173 -3.11 -20.15 12.03
N LEU A 174 -1.98 -20.84 11.93
CA LEU A 174 -0.90 -20.54 10.97
C LEU A 174 -0.36 -19.09 11.07
N LEU A 175 -0.36 -18.55 12.28
CA LEU A 175 0.19 -17.25 12.62
C LEU A 175 1.65 -17.42 13.09
N ASP A 176 2.52 -17.89 12.19
CA ASP A 176 3.92 -18.21 12.48
C ASP A 176 4.68 -16.97 13.01
N SER A 177 5.44 -17.14 14.09
CA SER A 177 6.28 -16.07 14.67
C SER A 177 7.45 -15.67 13.76
N ARG A 178 7.77 -16.48 12.74
CA ARG A 178 8.80 -16.15 11.75
C ARG A 178 8.37 -15.11 10.72
N ARG A 179 7.10 -14.73 10.68
CA ARG A 179 6.62 -13.67 9.76
C ARG A 179 7.39 -12.39 10.02
N ILE A 180 7.87 -11.74 8.95
CA ILE A 180 8.49 -10.42 9.08
C ILE A 180 7.47 -9.32 9.35
N SER A 181 6.20 -9.57 9.07
CA SER A 181 5.10 -8.64 9.26
C SER A 181 3.82 -9.36 9.67
N THR A 182 2.96 -8.67 10.38
CA THR A 182 1.62 -9.11 10.75
C THR A 182 0.51 -8.29 10.11
N HIS A 183 0.86 -7.34 9.23
CA HIS A 183 -0.09 -6.41 8.67
C HIS A 183 0.27 -6.03 7.22
N LEU A 184 -0.69 -6.20 6.30
CA LEU A 184 -0.66 -5.62 4.96
C LEU A 184 -1.15 -4.19 5.04
N TRP A 185 -0.23 -3.24 5.03
CA TRP A 185 -0.55 -1.84 5.21
C TRP A 185 -1.16 -1.22 3.96
N HIS A 186 -0.54 -1.45 2.80
CA HIS A 186 -1.17 -1.01 1.55
C HIS A 186 -0.84 -1.91 0.36
N VAL A 187 -1.62 -1.72 -0.70
CA VAL A 187 -1.40 -2.32 -2.01
C VAL A 187 -1.26 -1.22 -3.05
N GLY A 188 -0.16 -1.24 -3.80
CA GLY A 188 0.05 -0.36 -4.95
C GLY A 188 -0.77 -0.80 -6.14
N ILE A 189 -1.51 0.11 -6.75
CA ILE A 189 -2.33 -0.11 -7.95
C ILE A 189 -1.84 0.80 -9.06
N TYR A 190 -1.48 0.20 -10.18
CA TYR A 190 -1.16 0.97 -11.38
C TYR A 190 -2.40 1.61 -11.97
N THR A 191 -2.30 2.90 -12.29
CA THR A 191 -3.32 3.61 -13.05
C THR A 191 -2.69 4.68 -13.95
N GLU A 192 -3.17 4.81 -15.17
CA GLU A 192 -2.62 5.75 -16.16
C GLU A 192 -3.19 7.15 -15.99
N ASP A 193 -4.46 7.23 -15.63
CA ASP A 193 -5.21 8.46 -15.58
C ASP A 193 -5.65 8.78 -14.16
N ARG A 194 -5.00 9.80 -13.59
CA ARG A 194 -5.36 10.31 -12.27
C ARG A 194 -6.77 10.93 -12.25
N ALA A 195 -7.17 11.59 -13.32
CA ALA A 195 -8.48 12.24 -13.39
C ALA A 195 -9.62 11.22 -13.42
N ALA A 196 -9.41 10.07 -14.06
CA ALA A 196 -10.38 8.98 -14.04
C ALA A 196 -10.34 8.19 -12.70
N SER A 197 -9.19 8.10 -12.08
CA SER A 197 -9.00 7.31 -10.85
C SER A 197 -9.65 7.93 -9.62
N ALA A 198 -9.51 9.24 -9.44
CA ALA A 198 -10.01 9.92 -8.27
C ALA A 198 -11.55 9.80 -8.09
N PRO A 199 -12.40 10.04 -9.12
CA PRO A 199 -13.83 9.79 -9.01
C PRO A 199 -14.17 8.31 -8.83
N PHE A 200 -13.43 7.42 -9.48
CA PHE A 200 -13.71 5.99 -9.36
C PHE A 200 -13.49 5.48 -7.95
N TYR A 201 -12.31 5.68 -7.38
CA TYR A 201 -12.00 5.19 -6.03
C TYR A 201 -12.72 5.99 -4.95
N GLY A 202 -12.74 7.31 -5.05
CA GLY A 202 -13.35 8.19 -4.06
C GLY A 202 -14.88 8.15 -4.08
N GLU A 203 -15.48 8.55 -5.20
CA GLU A 203 -16.93 8.77 -5.27
C GLU A 203 -17.69 7.46 -5.50
N LYS A 204 -17.28 6.66 -6.50
CA LYS A 204 -18.00 5.46 -6.88
C LYS A 204 -17.76 4.29 -5.92
N LEU A 205 -16.51 4.01 -5.53
CA LEU A 205 -16.23 2.98 -4.54
C LEU A 205 -16.47 3.44 -3.11
N GLY A 206 -16.46 4.75 -2.85
CA GLY A 206 -16.66 5.29 -1.51
C GLY A 206 -15.42 5.11 -0.61
N LEU A 207 -14.23 5.10 -1.21
CA LEU A 207 -12.97 5.04 -0.49
C LEU A 207 -12.44 6.46 -0.28
N PRO A 208 -12.26 6.92 0.97
CA PRO A 208 -11.76 8.26 1.22
C PRO A 208 -10.40 8.50 0.59
N ARG A 209 -10.22 9.70 0.02
CA ARG A 209 -8.92 10.11 -0.50
C ARG A 209 -7.99 10.47 0.65
N GLY A 210 -6.85 9.83 0.69
CA GLY A 210 -5.78 10.11 1.64
C GLY A 210 -4.76 11.10 1.10
N ARG A 211 -3.50 10.91 1.46
CA ARG A 211 -2.41 11.82 1.13
C ARG A 211 -1.92 11.65 -0.31
N ASP A 212 -1.75 12.77 -1.03
CA ASP A 212 -1.01 12.82 -2.28
C ASP A 212 0.51 12.65 -1.99
N VAL A 213 1.13 11.73 -2.70
CA VAL A 213 2.58 11.47 -2.62
C VAL A 213 3.30 11.76 -3.94
N GLY A 214 2.72 12.65 -4.74
CA GLY A 214 3.28 13.15 -5.99
C GLY A 214 3.01 12.24 -7.18
N ARG A 215 3.63 11.07 -7.26
CA ARG A 215 3.37 10.06 -8.31
C ARG A 215 2.31 9.04 -7.92
N GLY A 216 1.62 9.27 -6.84
CA GLY A 216 0.60 8.39 -6.31
C GLY A 216 -0.29 9.12 -5.33
N GLU A 217 -1.30 8.44 -4.91
CA GLU A 217 -2.25 8.91 -3.93
C GLU A 217 -2.68 7.73 -3.08
N TYR A 218 -2.63 7.90 -1.77
CA TYR A 218 -3.24 6.94 -0.86
C TYR A 218 -4.76 7.07 -0.95
N ILE A 219 -5.41 5.92 -1.04
CA ILE A 219 -6.86 5.78 -0.99
C ILE A 219 -7.15 4.95 0.25
N GLU A 220 -7.72 5.56 1.26
CA GLU A 220 -7.97 4.93 2.53
C GLU A 220 -9.10 3.90 2.43
N THR A 221 -9.01 2.85 3.23
CA THR A 221 -10.08 1.87 3.34
C THR A 221 -10.92 2.20 4.57
N PRO A 222 -12.25 2.39 4.45
CA PRO A 222 -13.09 2.67 5.59
C PRO A 222 -12.95 1.61 6.69
N ASN A 223 -12.94 2.05 7.93
CA ASN A 223 -12.87 1.18 9.12
C ASN A 223 -11.61 0.29 9.19
N SER A 224 -10.52 0.70 8.55
CA SER A 224 -9.28 -0.03 8.49
C SER A 224 -8.09 0.93 8.52
N ASP A 225 -6.97 0.45 9.02
CA ASP A 225 -5.66 1.10 8.94
C ASP A 225 -4.89 0.73 7.65
N SER A 226 -5.45 -0.19 6.86
CA SER A 226 -4.93 -0.55 5.54
C SER A 226 -5.48 0.38 4.46
N ASN A 227 -4.70 0.57 3.39
CA ASN A 227 -5.11 1.44 2.28
C ASN A 227 -4.62 0.89 0.93
N THR A 228 -5.02 1.55 -0.14
CA THR A 228 -4.44 1.35 -1.46
C THR A 228 -3.64 2.57 -1.88
N GLU A 229 -2.59 2.39 -2.66
CA GLU A 229 -1.81 3.47 -3.24
C GLU A 229 -1.94 3.43 -4.76
N THR A 230 -2.68 4.37 -5.33
CA THR A 230 -2.70 4.51 -6.79
C THR A 230 -1.40 5.13 -7.27
N LYS A 231 -0.77 4.51 -8.25
CA LYS A 231 0.50 4.95 -8.82
C LYS A 231 0.31 5.44 -10.25
N TYR A 232 0.77 6.66 -10.50
CA TYR A 232 0.65 7.33 -11.79
C TYR A 232 2.02 7.37 -12.48
N PRO A 233 2.20 6.66 -13.61
CA PRO A 233 3.46 6.71 -14.36
C PRO A 233 3.62 8.08 -15.02
N LYS A 234 4.88 8.50 -15.16
CA LYS A 234 5.21 9.61 -16.07
C LYS A 234 5.37 9.04 -17.47
N LEU A 235 4.28 8.98 -18.20
CA LEU A 235 4.30 8.60 -19.61
C LEU A 235 4.33 9.87 -20.47
N ASP A 236 5.16 9.88 -21.50
CA ASP A 236 5.10 10.90 -22.54
C ASP A 236 4.07 10.45 -23.59
N PRO A 237 2.93 11.14 -23.76
CA PRO A 237 1.90 10.74 -24.71
C PRO A 237 2.41 10.78 -26.17
N ASN A 238 3.46 11.56 -26.44
CA ASN A 238 4.06 11.69 -27.77
C ASN A 238 5.18 10.68 -28.03
N ASN A 239 5.56 9.88 -27.03
CA ASN A 239 6.63 8.89 -27.15
C ASN A 239 6.18 7.52 -26.62
N PRO A 240 5.65 6.65 -27.48
CA PRO A 240 5.19 5.30 -27.07
C PRO A 240 6.29 4.45 -26.40
N ALA A 241 7.55 4.73 -26.67
CA ALA A 241 8.65 3.99 -26.06
C ALA A 241 8.72 4.18 -24.53
N THR A 242 8.23 5.32 -24.00
CA THR A 242 8.18 5.56 -22.56
C THR A 242 7.22 4.60 -21.84
N ARG A 243 6.12 4.24 -22.48
CA ARG A 243 5.19 3.23 -21.97
C ARG A 243 5.85 1.85 -21.94
N ALA A 244 6.41 1.41 -23.04
CA ALA A 244 7.06 0.11 -23.11
C ALA A 244 8.26 0.00 -22.13
N GLN A 245 8.99 1.10 -21.93
CA GLN A 245 10.04 1.15 -20.93
C GLN A 245 9.47 1.05 -19.50
N PHE A 246 8.45 1.83 -19.19
CA PHE A 246 7.79 1.79 -17.88
C PHE A 246 7.27 0.38 -17.55
N GLU A 247 6.57 -0.24 -18.48
CA GLU A 247 6.02 -1.58 -18.29
C GLU A 247 7.11 -2.62 -17.99
N ARG A 248 8.24 -2.57 -18.72
CA ARG A 248 9.37 -3.48 -18.47
C ARG A 248 10.07 -3.22 -17.15
N GLU A 249 10.29 -1.95 -16.81
CA GLU A 249 11.22 -1.56 -15.76
C GLU A 249 10.57 -1.23 -14.42
N SER A 250 9.30 -0.88 -14.42
CA SER A 250 8.65 -0.30 -13.25
C SER A 250 7.36 -1.01 -12.81
N MET A 251 6.72 -1.79 -13.68
CA MET A 251 5.40 -2.35 -13.39
C MET A 251 5.40 -3.22 -12.13
N GLY A 252 6.37 -4.11 -11.95
CA GLY A 252 6.47 -4.95 -10.75
C GLY A 252 6.75 -4.17 -9.47
N ALA A 253 7.32 -2.96 -9.57
CA ALA A 253 7.55 -2.08 -8.43
C ALA A 253 6.35 -1.17 -8.15
N VAL A 254 5.52 -0.90 -9.14
CA VAL A 254 4.31 -0.09 -9.00
C VAL A 254 3.16 -0.92 -8.44
N GLU A 255 2.92 -2.09 -9.01
CA GLU A 255 1.95 -3.06 -8.50
C GLU A 255 2.60 -3.88 -7.38
N HIS A 256 2.42 -3.47 -6.13
CA HIS A 256 3.15 -4.02 -4.99
C HIS A 256 2.25 -4.23 -3.76
N MET A 257 2.77 -4.96 -2.81
CA MET A 257 2.26 -4.99 -1.44
C MET A 257 3.21 -4.26 -0.52
N ALA A 258 2.69 -3.59 0.50
CA ALA A 258 3.47 -3.01 1.59
C ALA A 258 3.15 -3.71 2.90
N LEU A 259 4.18 -4.24 3.52
CA LEU A 259 4.11 -4.97 4.78
C LEU A 259 4.68 -4.09 5.90
N GLU A 260 3.87 -3.87 6.92
CA GLU A 260 4.26 -3.08 8.08
C GLU A 260 5.21 -3.85 8.99
N VAL A 261 6.24 -3.15 9.49
CA VAL A 261 7.15 -3.65 10.52
C VAL A 261 7.36 -2.62 11.62
N THR A 262 7.68 -3.08 12.80
CA THR A 262 7.93 -2.22 13.97
C THR A 262 9.39 -1.84 14.13
N ASP A 263 10.31 -2.58 13.53
CA ASP A 263 11.76 -2.36 13.60
C ASP A 263 12.39 -2.78 12.27
N MET A 264 12.75 -1.79 11.46
CA MET A 264 13.36 -2.02 10.16
C MET A 264 14.73 -2.67 10.27
N LYS A 265 15.52 -2.31 11.29
CA LYS A 265 16.85 -2.88 11.46
C LYS A 265 16.79 -4.37 11.78
N ALA A 266 15.97 -4.74 12.75
CA ALA A 266 15.76 -6.14 13.12
C ALA A 266 15.19 -6.95 11.94
N THR A 267 14.25 -6.38 11.19
CA THR A 267 13.67 -7.02 10.01
C THR A 267 14.70 -7.22 8.91
N ARG A 268 15.54 -6.21 8.64
CA ARG A 268 16.64 -6.32 7.68
C ARG A 268 17.60 -7.44 8.06
N ASP A 269 18.04 -7.45 9.32
CA ASP A 269 19.00 -8.46 9.80
C ASP A 269 18.40 -9.87 9.69
N LEU A 270 17.12 -10.03 10.03
CA LEU A 270 16.39 -11.29 9.89
C LEU A 270 16.29 -11.75 8.41
N VAL A 271 16.02 -10.82 7.49
CA VAL A 271 15.96 -11.14 6.05
C VAL A 271 17.33 -11.51 5.52
N GLN A 272 18.39 -10.84 5.97
CA GLN A 272 19.77 -11.17 5.62
C GLN A 272 20.18 -12.58 6.11
N ASP A 273 19.82 -12.93 7.33
CA ASP A 273 20.12 -14.25 7.90
C ASP A 273 19.41 -15.39 7.14
N ARG A 274 18.25 -15.12 6.58
CA ARG A 274 17.52 -16.03 5.68
C ARG A 274 18.13 -16.13 4.27
N GLY A 275 18.94 -15.30 3.91
CA GLY A 275 20.06 -14.88 3.10
C GLY A 275 20.25 -15.45 1.73
N LYS A 276 19.30 -15.66 0.84
CA LYS A 276 19.64 -15.98 -0.57
C LYS A 276 19.13 -14.98 -1.61
N TYR A 277 18.56 -13.85 -1.18
CA TYR A 277 17.89 -12.91 -2.09
C TYR A 277 18.50 -11.51 -2.09
N THR A 278 19.77 -11.41 -1.72
CA THR A 278 20.51 -10.14 -1.64
C THR A 278 20.59 -9.39 -2.96
N ASP A 279 20.49 -10.10 -4.08
CA ASP A 279 20.61 -9.50 -5.42
C ASP A 279 19.31 -8.87 -5.94
N LEU A 280 18.17 -9.18 -5.32
CA LEU A 280 16.84 -8.76 -5.74
C LEU A 280 16.17 -7.76 -4.77
N TRP A 281 16.91 -7.13 -3.89
CA TRP A 281 16.36 -6.23 -2.90
C TRP A 281 17.01 -4.85 -2.88
N VAL A 282 16.21 -3.83 -2.52
CA VAL A 282 16.70 -2.48 -2.28
C VAL A 282 16.93 -2.32 -0.79
N ARG A 283 18.13 -1.88 -0.42
CA ARG A 283 18.52 -1.73 0.99
C ARG A 283 17.62 -0.77 1.75
N ALA A 284 17.53 -0.98 3.06
CA ALA A 284 16.81 -0.10 3.95
C ALA A 284 17.28 1.36 3.81
N HIS A 285 16.33 2.27 3.64
CA HIS A 285 16.54 3.70 3.47
C HIS A 285 15.31 4.48 3.94
N VAL A 286 15.48 5.77 4.22
CA VAL A 286 14.33 6.64 4.50
C VAL A 286 13.74 7.13 3.18
N GLY A 287 12.47 6.83 2.97
CA GLY A 287 11.73 7.26 1.78
C GLY A 287 11.31 8.73 1.80
N ASN A 288 10.76 9.21 0.70
CA ASN A 288 10.17 10.57 0.62
C ASN A 288 8.98 10.75 1.57
N ASN A 289 8.33 9.65 1.94
CA ASN A 289 7.25 9.60 2.92
C ASN A 289 7.74 9.65 4.37
N ARG A 290 9.06 9.76 4.58
CA ARG A 290 9.73 9.82 5.88
C ARG A 290 9.66 8.53 6.70
N HIS A 291 9.34 7.40 6.09
CA HIS A 291 9.41 6.09 6.70
C HIS A 291 10.69 5.35 6.31
N TRP A 292 11.19 4.48 7.17
CA TRP A 292 12.15 3.48 6.76
C TRP A 292 11.48 2.50 5.80
N LEU A 293 12.10 2.29 4.65
CA LEU A 293 11.65 1.40 3.58
C LEU A 293 12.73 0.40 3.23
N MET A 294 12.34 -0.82 2.91
CA MET A 294 13.18 -1.84 2.28
C MET A 294 12.34 -2.54 1.21
N HIS A 295 12.90 -2.71 0.02
CA HIS A 295 12.18 -3.35 -1.07
C HIS A 295 12.75 -4.75 -1.31
N LEU A 296 11.91 -5.74 -1.17
CA LEU A 296 12.17 -7.12 -1.50
C LEU A 296 11.40 -7.49 -2.75
N PHE A 297 11.97 -8.35 -3.57
CA PHE A 297 11.32 -8.76 -4.81
C PHE A 297 11.23 -10.28 -4.85
N ASP A 298 10.08 -10.78 -5.28
CA ASP A 298 9.90 -12.19 -5.56
C ASP A 298 10.66 -12.60 -6.85
N PRO A 299 10.77 -13.89 -7.16
CA PRO A 299 11.50 -14.35 -8.35
C PRO A 299 10.99 -13.80 -9.68
N ASP A 300 9.73 -13.38 -9.73
CA ASP A 300 9.09 -12.79 -10.91
C ASP A 300 9.15 -11.25 -10.91
N GLY A 301 9.72 -10.64 -9.87
CA GLY A 301 9.93 -9.21 -9.74
C GLY A 301 8.73 -8.45 -9.17
N SER A 302 7.80 -9.12 -8.49
CA SER A 302 6.77 -8.44 -7.69
C SER A 302 7.38 -7.90 -6.40
N ARG A 303 7.14 -6.63 -6.09
CA ARG A 303 7.71 -5.97 -4.93
C ARG A 303 6.90 -6.23 -3.66
N ALA A 304 7.59 -6.65 -2.61
CA ALA A 304 7.17 -6.44 -1.24
C ALA A 304 7.91 -5.23 -0.68
N GLU A 305 7.21 -4.15 -0.45
CA GLU A 305 7.71 -2.99 0.28
C GLU A 305 7.59 -3.26 1.76
N ILE A 306 8.71 -3.30 2.45
CA ILE A 306 8.73 -3.42 3.90
C ILE A 306 8.83 -2.01 4.46
N MET A 307 7.93 -1.65 5.36
CA MET A 307 7.84 -0.28 5.85
C MET A 307 7.68 -0.23 7.36
N GLU A 308 8.54 0.56 7.99
CA GLU A 308 8.38 0.93 9.39
C GLU A 308 7.45 2.13 9.50
N THR A 309 6.42 2.02 10.31
CA THR A 309 5.39 3.07 10.42
C THR A 309 5.83 4.32 11.16
N ALA A 310 6.93 4.25 11.92
CA ALA A 310 7.50 5.42 12.58
C ALA A 310 8.00 6.46 11.55
N ILE A 311 7.55 7.70 11.70
CA ILE A 311 8.00 8.82 10.86
C ILE A 311 9.38 9.28 11.34
N GLN A 312 10.33 9.33 10.44
CA GLN A 312 11.69 9.72 10.74
C GLN A 312 11.85 11.26 10.75
N PRO A 313 12.68 11.82 11.65
CA PRO A 313 12.94 13.25 11.71
C PRO A 313 13.65 13.75 10.45
N ASP A 314 13.49 15.05 10.12
CA ASP A 314 14.09 15.66 8.93
C ASP A 314 15.63 15.66 8.94
N SER A 315 16.23 15.47 10.11
CA SER A 315 17.69 15.31 10.24
C SER A 315 18.22 14.05 9.53
N ILE A 316 17.38 13.05 9.31
CA ILE A 316 17.73 11.86 8.53
C ILE A 316 17.38 12.12 7.06
N PRO A 317 18.37 12.13 6.14
CA PRO A 317 18.11 12.44 4.74
C PRO A 317 17.27 11.35 4.06
N SER A 318 16.29 11.75 3.25
CA SER A 318 15.59 10.81 2.37
C SER A 318 16.50 10.37 1.22
N LEU A 319 16.62 9.06 1.01
CA LEU A 319 17.38 8.48 -0.11
C LEU A 319 16.49 8.13 -1.31
N SER A 320 15.18 8.20 -1.22
CA SER A 320 14.30 7.89 -2.36
C SER A 320 14.55 8.77 -3.59
N VAL A 321 15.00 10.01 -3.33
CA VAL A 321 15.40 10.95 -4.40
C VAL A 321 16.75 10.60 -4.99
N MET A 322 17.60 9.88 -4.25
CA MET A 322 18.99 9.60 -4.61
C MET A 322 19.17 8.27 -5.32
N LEU A 323 18.19 7.38 -5.23
CA LEU A 323 18.14 6.18 -6.04
C LEU A 323 17.67 6.63 -7.43
N PRO A 324 18.52 6.57 -8.46
CA PRO A 324 18.07 6.88 -9.80
C PRO A 324 16.85 6.00 -10.11
N GLY A 325 15.78 6.60 -10.61
CA GLY A 325 14.51 5.95 -10.90
C GLY A 325 14.54 4.98 -12.08
N LYS A 326 15.54 4.16 -12.13
CA LYS A 326 15.68 2.99 -12.97
C LYS A 326 15.36 1.77 -12.13
N ALA A 327 14.11 1.64 -11.77
CA ALA A 327 13.58 0.33 -11.45
C ALA A 327 13.62 -0.44 -12.77
N VAL A 328 14.61 -1.22 -12.92
CA VAL A 328 14.73 -2.19 -13.99
C VAL A 328 14.05 -3.44 -13.49
N GLY A 329 13.31 -4.13 -14.31
CA GLY A 329 12.89 -5.50 -13.95
C GLY A 329 14.13 -6.36 -13.69
N PRO A 330 14.16 -7.30 -12.88
CA PRO A 330 14.60 -7.27 -11.50
C PRO A 330 15.65 -6.17 -11.23
N PRO A 331 15.56 -5.37 -10.18
CA PRO A 331 16.36 -4.16 -10.00
C PRO A 331 17.84 -4.50 -10.08
N ILE A 332 18.55 -3.83 -10.99
CA ILE A 332 20.01 -3.82 -10.94
C ILE A 332 20.36 -3.02 -9.70
N LEU A 333 20.69 -3.72 -8.64
CA LEU A 333 21.18 -3.10 -7.42
C LEU A 333 22.43 -2.27 -7.75
N PRO A 334 22.59 -1.07 -7.20
CA PRO A 334 23.86 -0.37 -7.27
C PRO A 334 24.98 -1.31 -6.83
N LYS A 335 26.04 -1.43 -7.60
CA LYS A 335 27.19 -2.30 -7.29
C LYS A 335 27.80 -2.02 -5.91
N GLU A 336 27.58 -0.82 -5.41
CA GLU A 336 27.95 -0.44 -4.05
C GLU A 336 26.74 0.14 -3.30
N PRO A 337 26.35 -0.47 -2.22
CA PRO A 337 25.26 -0.01 -1.41
C PRO A 337 25.66 1.24 -0.64
N ARG A 338 24.87 2.28 -0.71
CA ARG A 338 24.97 3.38 0.25
C ARG A 338 24.47 2.89 1.59
N VAL A 339 25.37 2.70 2.53
CA VAL A 339 25.04 2.40 3.92
C VAL A 339 24.63 3.71 4.58
N ILE A 340 23.36 3.83 4.97
CA ILE A 340 22.97 4.84 5.94
C ILE A 340 23.31 4.23 7.30
N PRO A 341 24.14 4.87 8.12
CA PRO A 341 24.31 4.42 9.49
C PRO A 341 22.94 4.52 10.19
N TRP A 342 22.60 3.48 10.90
CA TRP A 342 21.47 3.53 11.81
C TRP A 342 21.75 4.56 12.89
N PRO A 343 20.76 5.39 13.26
CA PRO A 343 20.92 6.34 14.35
C PRO A 343 21.25 5.68 15.67
#